data_1aa6c76d81cf7954315885b78b83156e
#
_entry.id   1aa6c76d81cf7954315885b78b83156e
#
_cell.length_a   1.000
_cell.length_b   1.000
_cell.length_c   1.000
_cell.angle_alpha   90.00
_cell.angle_beta   90.00
_cell.angle_gamma   90.00
#
_symmetry.space_group_name_H-M   'P 1'
#
loop_
_entity.id
_entity.type
_entity.pdbx_description
1 polymer ?
#
loop_
_entity_poly.entity_id
_entity_poly.type
_entity_poly.pdbx_seq_one_letter_code
_entity_poly.pdbx_strand_id
1 'polypeptide(L)'
;MLILRLPEVKRAYGHKSDASIYNAIRAGLHTTGVAIGQRARGWPDYEVSTLVAARIAGKSDADIRALVNALHAKRTGLLATA
;
A
#
# COMPACT_ATOMS: atom_id res chain seq x y z
N MET A 1 5.02 13.90 -1.61
CA MET A 1 4.44 12.64 -1.10
C MET A 1 3.09 12.93 -0.46
N LEU A 2 2.07 12.17 -0.82
CA LEU A 2 0.71 12.34 -0.32
C LEU A 2 0.27 11.07 0.40
N ILE A 3 -0.71 11.21 1.27
CA ILE A 3 -1.38 10.06 1.89
C ILE A 3 -2.73 9.89 1.22
N LEU A 4 -2.99 8.68 0.70
CA LEU A 4 -4.23 8.33 0.03
C LEU A 4 -5.17 7.64 1.02
N ARG A 5 -6.47 7.91 0.89
CA ARG A 5 -7.51 7.24 1.66
C ARG A 5 -7.98 6.00 0.89
N LEU A 6 -8.73 5.14 1.57
CA LEU A 6 -9.19 3.88 0.99
C LEU A 6 -9.89 4.02 -0.37
N PRO A 7 -10.81 4.98 -0.58
CA PRO A 7 -11.44 5.14 -1.88
C PRO A 7 -10.44 5.40 -3.01
N GLU A 8 -9.39 6.17 -2.73
CA GLU A 8 -8.35 6.47 -3.71
C GLU A 8 -7.48 5.25 -3.99
N VAL A 9 -7.16 4.46 -2.96
CA VAL A 9 -6.40 3.21 -3.13
C VAL A 9 -7.19 2.23 -3.99
N LYS A 10 -8.48 2.06 -3.71
CA LYS A 10 -9.36 1.21 -4.53
C LYS A 10 -9.37 1.67 -5.99
N ARG A 11 -9.47 2.97 -6.20
CA ARG A 11 -9.49 3.54 -7.55
C ARG A 11 -8.19 3.25 -8.29
N ALA A 12 -7.05 3.33 -7.60
CA ALA A 12 -5.75 3.07 -8.20
C ALA A 12 -5.62 1.64 -8.73
N TYR A 13 -6.27 0.68 -8.08
CA TYR A 13 -6.29 -0.71 -8.52
C TYR A 13 -7.48 -1.05 -9.42
N GLY A 14 -8.45 -0.18 -9.53
CA GLY A 14 -9.69 -0.51 -10.21
C GLY A 14 -10.61 -1.43 -9.41
N HIS A 15 -10.40 -1.57 -8.11
CA HIS A 15 -11.26 -2.38 -7.23
C HIS A 15 -12.54 -1.64 -6.87
N LYS A 16 -13.64 -2.38 -6.76
CA LYS A 16 -14.94 -1.84 -6.36
C LYS A 16 -15.24 -2.05 -4.88
N SER A 17 -14.55 -2.99 -4.22
CA SER A 17 -14.85 -3.40 -2.85
C SER A 17 -13.70 -3.04 -1.91
N ASP A 18 -14.04 -2.53 -0.72
CA ASP A 18 -13.09 -2.32 0.37
C ASP A 18 -12.44 -3.64 0.78
N ALA A 19 -13.20 -4.74 0.73
CA ALA A 19 -12.72 -6.06 1.11
C ALA A 19 -11.52 -6.50 0.27
N SER A 20 -11.44 -6.08 -0.99
CA SER A 20 -10.32 -6.43 -1.87
C SER A 20 -8.98 -5.93 -1.29
N ILE A 21 -8.96 -4.69 -0.79
CA ILE A 21 -7.74 -4.11 -0.20
C ILE A 21 -7.41 -4.79 1.12
N TYR A 22 -8.39 -4.97 2.00
CA TYR A 22 -8.15 -5.60 3.31
C TYR A 22 -7.74 -7.07 3.18
N ASN A 23 -8.29 -7.80 2.21
CA ASN A 23 -7.88 -9.17 1.92
C ASN A 23 -6.42 -9.21 1.44
N ALA A 24 -6.02 -8.27 0.59
CA ALA A 24 -4.64 -8.16 0.14
C ALA A 24 -3.69 -7.87 1.31
N ILE A 25 -4.07 -6.99 2.22
CA ILE A 25 -3.27 -6.68 3.40
C ILE A 25 -3.07 -7.93 4.26
N ARG A 26 -4.16 -8.68 4.52
CA ARG A 26 -4.08 -9.92 5.32
C ARG A 26 -3.19 -10.98 4.66
N ALA A 27 -3.17 -11.02 3.34
CA ALA A 27 -2.34 -11.95 2.59
C ALA A 27 -0.88 -11.50 2.43
N GLY A 28 -0.53 -10.32 2.94
CA GLY A 28 0.82 -9.75 2.79
C GLY A 28 1.08 -9.17 1.41
N LEU A 29 0.03 -8.92 0.63
CA LEU A 29 0.13 -8.44 -0.75
C LEU A 29 -0.11 -6.95 -0.89
N HIS A 30 -0.31 -6.26 0.22
CA HIS A 30 -0.43 -4.80 0.25
C HIS A 30 0.09 -4.29 1.58
N THR A 31 0.59 -3.04 1.58
CA THR A 31 1.05 -2.40 2.81
C THR A 31 -0.14 -2.09 3.72
N THR A 32 0.12 -2.08 5.03
CA THR A 32 -0.90 -1.75 6.03
C THR A 32 -1.21 -0.27 6.02
N GLY A 33 -2.44 0.08 6.38
CA GLY A 33 -2.82 1.49 6.53
C GLY A 33 -2.09 2.14 7.70
N VAL A 34 -1.68 3.38 7.51
CA VAL A 34 -1.06 4.21 8.56
C VAL A 34 -2.17 4.96 9.29
N ALA A 35 -2.10 5.01 10.61
CA ALA A 35 -3.03 5.81 11.40
C ALA A 35 -2.73 7.30 11.19
N ILE A 36 -3.68 8.04 10.64
CA ILE A 36 -3.53 9.46 10.34
C ILE A 36 -4.47 10.33 11.15
N GLY A 37 -5.24 9.70 12.03
CA GLY A 37 -6.18 10.37 12.91
C GLY A 37 -7.04 9.33 13.59
N GLN A 38 -7.99 9.78 14.40
CA GLN A 38 -8.90 8.89 15.09
C GLN A 38 -9.76 8.15 14.05
N ARG A 39 -9.68 6.82 14.02
CA ARG A 39 -10.41 5.95 13.09
C ARG A 39 -10.11 6.22 11.62
N ALA A 40 -9.02 6.94 11.32
CA ALA A 40 -8.64 7.26 9.96
C ALA A 40 -7.34 6.53 9.60
N ARG A 41 -7.35 5.88 8.45
CA ARG A 41 -6.20 5.18 7.88
C ARG A 41 -5.87 5.75 6.51
N GLY A 42 -4.59 5.75 6.18
CA GLY A 42 -4.14 6.20 4.87
C GLY A 42 -2.91 5.42 4.43
N TRP A 43 -2.59 5.54 3.15
CA TRP A 43 -1.44 4.87 2.55
C TRP A 43 -0.60 5.90 1.82
N PRO A 44 0.74 5.87 1.99
CA PRO A 44 1.60 6.75 1.19
C PRO A 44 1.38 6.51 -0.30
N ASP A 45 1.26 7.56 -1.08
CA ASP A 45 0.97 7.48 -2.50
C ASP A 45 2.01 6.65 -3.27
N TYR A 46 3.29 6.81 -2.92
CA TYR A 46 4.35 6.09 -3.61
C TYR A 46 4.28 4.57 -3.35
N GLU A 47 3.78 4.14 -2.19
CA GLU A 47 3.58 2.72 -1.91
C GLU A 47 2.52 2.15 -2.84
N VAL A 48 1.40 2.84 -2.97
CA VAL A 48 0.30 2.42 -3.85
C VAL A 48 0.78 2.38 -5.30
N SER A 49 1.47 3.42 -5.75
CA SER A 49 2.00 3.48 -7.12
C SER A 49 2.99 2.35 -7.40
N THR A 50 3.86 2.06 -6.45
CA THR A 50 4.86 1.00 -6.60
C THR A 50 4.18 -0.37 -6.71
N LEU A 51 3.18 -0.63 -5.87
CA LEU A 51 2.47 -1.91 -5.87
C LEU A 51 1.60 -2.07 -7.13
N VAL A 52 0.97 -0.99 -7.59
CA VAL A 52 0.22 -1.01 -8.85
C VAL A 52 1.17 -1.31 -10.01
N ALA A 53 2.33 -0.67 -10.05
CA ALA A 53 3.34 -0.92 -11.08
C ALA A 53 3.81 -2.38 -11.07
N ALA A 54 3.99 -2.97 -9.89
CA ALA A 54 4.39 -4.37 -9.75
C ALA A 54 3.31 -5.31 -10.31
N ARG A 55 2.04 -4.99 -10.08
CA ARG A 55 0.93 -5.77 -10.66
C ARG A 55 0.92 -5.66 -12.18
N ILE A 56 1.10 -4.47 -12.71
CA ILE A 56 1.15 -4.24 -14.16
C ILE A 56 2.32 -5.02 -14.78
N ALA A 57 3.45 -5.08 -14.08
CA ALA A 57 4.63 -5.81 -14.54
C ALA A 57 4.49 -7.34 -14.42
N GLY A 58 3.42 -7.82 -13.81
CA GLY A 58 3.17 -9.26 -13.66
C GLY A 58 4.04 -9.94 -12.61
N LYS A 59 4.47 -9.22 -11.59
CA LYS A 59 5.28 -9.80 -10.51
C LYS A 59 4.49 -10.86 -9.75
N SER A 60 5.19 -11.91 -9.29
CA SER A 60 4.60 -12.99 -8.51
C SER A 60 4.16 -12.50 -7.13
N ASP A 61 3.29 -13.25 -6.48
CA ASP A 61 2.87 -12.95 -5.11
C ASP A 61 4.07 -12.93 -4.16
N ALA A 62 5.04 -13.83 -4.34
CA ALA A 62 6.26 -13.84 -3.53
C ALA A 62 7.05 -12.53 -3.70
N ASP A 63 7.19 -12.05 -4.94
CA ASP A 63 7.87 -10.79 -5.23
C ASP A 63 7.14 -9.61 -4.62
N ILE A 64 5.80 -9.61 -4.69
CA ILE A 64 4.98 -8.53 -4.13
C ILE A 64 5.09 -8.52 -2.60
N ARG A 65 5.10 -9.69 -1.94
CA ARG A 65 5.29 -9.75 -0.49
C ARG A 65 6.66 -9.21 -0.08
N ALA A 66 7.70 -9.52 -0.83
CA ALA A 66 9.03 -8.97 -0.57
C ALA A 66 9.03 -7.44 -0.73
N LEU A 67 8.35 -6.93 -1.75
CA LEU A 67 8.22 -5.51 -1.99
C LEU A 67 7.44 -4.82 -0.86
N VAL A 68 6.35 -5.42 -0.38
CA VAL A 68 5.58 -4.90 0.76
C VAL A 68 6.46 -4.78 1.99
N ASN A 69 7.26 -5.82 2.28
CA ASN A 69 8.17 -5.79 3.42
C ASN A 69 9.21 -4.67 3.29
N ALA A 70 9.76 -4.47 2.09
CA ALA A 70 10.70 -3.39 1.83
C ALA A 70 10.06 -2.01 1.99
N LEU A 71 8.82 -1.85 1.55
CA LEU A 71 8.09 -0.60 1.70
C LEU A 71 7.80 -0.29 3.17
N HIS A 72 7.41 -1.30 3.96
CA HIS A 72 7.22 -1.14 5.39
C HIS A 72 8.51 -0.70 6.09
N ALA A 73 9.63 -1.33 5.76
CA ALA A 73 10.92 -0.99 6.35
C ALA A 73 11.34 0.44 6.02
N LYS A 74 11.02 0.90 4.81
CA LYS A 74 11.36 2.26 4.37
C LYS A 74 10.63 3.34 5.16
N ARG A 75 9.47 3.03 5.74
CA ARG A 75 8.67 4.02 6.47
C ARG A 75 9.43 4.67 7.62
N THR A 76 10.20 3.88 8.37
CA THR A 76 10.98 4.43 9.47
C THR A 76 12.12 5.33 9.00
N GLY A 77 12.68 5.05 7.83
CA GLY A 77 13.73 5.85 7.23
C GLY A 77 13.28 7.22 6.74
N LEU A 78 11.97 7.38 6.45
CA LEU A 78 11.45 8.65 5.95
C LEU A 78 11.64 9.79 6.95
N LEU A 79 11.48 9.52 8.24
CA LEU A 79 11.64 10.53 9.28
C LEU A 79 13.10 10.98 9.38
N ALA A 80 14.04 10.07 9.19
CA ALA A 80 15.47 10.37 9.26
C ALA A 80 15.94 11.25 8.12
N THR A 81 15.24 11.25 6.97
CA THR A 81 15.59 12.01 5.76
C THR A 81 14.80 13.30 5.62
N ALA A 82 13.83 13.53 6.49
CA ALA A 82 12.94 14.69 6.40
C ALA A 82 13.61 16.01 6.88
#